data_1b580a3bdec2811861181cba1f19eb8f
#
_entry.id   1b580a3bdec2811861181cba1f19eb8f
#
_cell.length_a   1.000
_cell.length_b   1.000
_cell.length_c   1.000
_cell.angle_alpha   90.00
_cell.angle_beta   90.00
_cell.angle_gamma   90.00
#
_symmetry.space_group_name_H-M   'P 1'
#
loop_
_entity.id
_entity.type
_entity.pdbx_description
1 polymer ?
#
loop_
_entity_poly.entity_id
_entity_poly.type
_entity_poly.pdbx_seq_one_letter_code
_entity_poly.pdbx_strand_id
1 'polypeptide(L)'
;GYSGAVKCLSEGFGDVAFAKDSTIASYCDNENPSDNEAWCLDMDQYVALPEFGKSPSHPVMYNPEIMSESKSNAVRDALIGMADDDAATAILNGVLNTPGFVSVTTEGHMGSYSASIQNIPGISAYYNDKYTINSSVSVTMDKIVLAYEVKSDYDNIDENPQLLADYLSSKLGVEVELYNVESEGAIIEALRFGNADIGFMDGGAAWVGWKEYGLASMAADLKSDSRTYYNAHAWVLADSDIAAAHLDDDPSTDPFALLEGK
;
A
#
# COMPACT_ATOMS: atom_id res chain seq x y z
N GLY A 1 -4.18 8.39 10.55
CA GLY A 1 -4.20 7.11 9.83
C GLY A 1 -5.55 6.41 9.94
N TYR A 2 -5.72 5.25 9.33
CA TYR A 2 -7.00 4.51 9.32
C TYR A 2 -7.47 4.12 10.71
N SER A 3 -6.56 3.72 11.62
CA SER A 3 -6.85 3.43 13.01
C SER A 3 -7.50 4.61 13.75
N GLY A 4 -7.03 5.84 13.48
CA GLY A 4 -7.63 7.04 14.07
C GLY A 4 -9.07 7.29 13.64
N ALA A 5 -9.42 6.98 12.39
CA ALA A 5 -10.80 7.09 11.91
C ALA A 5 -11.72 6.09 12.62
N VAL A 6 -11.29 4.81 12.73
CA VAL A 6 -12.05 3.77 13.44
C VAL A 6 -12.12 4.07 14.94
N LYS A 7 -11.02 4.56 15.54
CA LYS A 7 -11.04 5.00 16.95
C LYS A 7 -12.11 6.08 17.19
N CYS A 8 -12.19 7.10 16.34
CA CYS A 8 -13.23 8.13 16.46
C CYS A 8 -14.65 7.54 16.41
N LEU A 9 -14.87 6.53 15.55
CA LEU A 9 -16.12 5.82 15.47
C LEU A 9 -16.42 5.06 16.77
N SER A 10 -15.45 4.27 17.26
CA SER A 10 -15.60 3.46 18.48
C SER A 10 -15.83 4.29 19.74
N GLU A 11 -15.23 5.47 19.82
CA GLU A 11 -15.39 6.40 20.95
C GLU A 11 -16.60 7.33 20.81
N GLY A 12 -17.40 7.22 19.73
CA GLY A 12 -18.60 8.02 19.50
C GLY A 12 -18.34 9.47 19.11
N PHE A 13 -17.14 9.78 18.60
CA PHE A 13 -16.80 11.12 18.09
C PHE A 13 -17.17 11.30 16.61
N GLY A 14 -17.62 10.26 15.94
CA GLY A 14 -18.06 10.28 14.56
C GLY A 14 -19.06 9.15 14.29
N ASP A 15 -19.95 9.38 13.34
CA ASP A 15 -20.97 8.40 12.94
C ASP A 15 -20.45 7.41 11.89
N VAL A 16 -19.39 7.75 11.19
CA VAL A 16 -18.82 6.99 10.06
C VAL A 16 -17.30 7.09 10.06
N ALA A 17 -16.63 5.97 9.78
CA ALA A 17 -15.19 5.90 9.56
C ALA A 17 -14.88 5.39 8.15
N PHE A 18 -14.08 6.13 7.38
CA PHE A 18 -13.56 5.67 6.09
C PHE A 18 -12.20 4.99 6.30
N ALA A 19 -12.14 3.70 6.02
CA ALA A 19 -10.94 2.90 6.22
C ALA A 19 -10.85 1.73 5.23
N LYS A 20 -9.70 1.04 5.21
CA LYS A 20 -9.54 -0.22 4.47
C LYS A 20 -10.44 -1.31 5.07
N ASP A 21 -10.82 -2.27 4.26
CA ASP A 21 -11.57 -3.47 4.66
C ASP A 21 -10.91 -4.25 5.80
N SER A 22 -9.59 -4.29 5.84
CA SER A 22 -8.80 -5.00 6.86
C SER A 22 -8.57 -4.19 8.16
N THR A 23 -8.94 -2.90 8.23
CA THR A 23 -8.51 -2.04 9.33
C THR A 23 -9.01 -2.53 10.69
N ILE A 24 -10.30 -2.85 10.83
CA ILE A 24 -10.85 -3.29 12.11
C ILE A 24 -10.19 -4.61 12.54
N ALA A 25 -10.12 -5.59 11.64
CA ALA A 25 -9.47 -6.86 11.95
C ALA A 25 -8.00 -6.69 12.38
N SER A 26 -7.26 -5.80 11.72
CA SER A 26 -5.84 -5.57 12.04
C SER A 26 -5.58 -4.97 13.43
N TYR A 27 -6.55 -4.28 14.02
CA TYR A 27 -6.39 -3.62 15.33
C TYR A 27 -7.25 -4.22 16.45
N CYS A 28 -8.33 -4.92 16.10
CA CYS A 28 -9.36 -5.34 17.05
C CYS A 28 -9.66 -6.85 17.05
N ASP A 29 -9.05 -7.64 16.16
CA ASP A 29 -9.26 -9.10 16.04
C ASP A 29 -7.93 -9.85 16.08
N ASN A 30 -7.06 -9.50 17.03
CA ASN A 30 -5.79 -10.18 17.21
C ASN A 30 -6.00 -11.56 17.89
N GLU A 31 -5.17 -12.55 17.55
CA GLU A 31 -5.22 -13.89 18.14
C GLU A 31 -5.18 -13.85 19.67
N ASN A 32 -4.43 -12.91 20.22
CA ASN A 32 -4.43 -12.63 21.64
C ASN A 32 -5.21 -11.33 21.90
N PRO A 33 -6.40 -11.38 22.54
CA PRO A 33 -7.22 -10.20 22.78
C PRO A 33 -6.54 -9.08 23.58
N SER A 34 -5.45 -9.37 24.32
CA SER A 34 -4.69 -8.35 25.03
C SER A 34 -3.88 -7.45 24.09
N ASP A 35 -3.70 -7.86 22.85
CA ASP A 35 -2.98 -7.10 21.82
C ASP A 35 -3.94 -6.19 21.00
N ASN A 36 -5.25 -6.30 21.26
CA ASN A 36 -6.21 -5.37 20.69
C ASN A 36 -6.04 -3.96 21.25
N GLU A 37 -6.28 -2.98 20.44
CA GLU A 37 -6.27 -1.59 20.87
C GLU A 37 -7.38 -1.32 21.91
N ALA A 38 -7.09 -0.50 22.91
CA ALA A 38 -7.99 -0.24 24.04
C ALA A 38 -9.33 0.43 23.66
N TRP A 39 -9.40 1.03 22.47
CA TRP A 39 -10.61 1.63 21.92
C TRP A 39 -11.49 0.66 21.12
N CYS A 40 -11.06 -0.58 20.91
CA CYS A 40 -11.80 -1.57 20.17
C CYS A 40 -13.11 -1.97 20.87
N LEU A 41 -14.15 -2.07 20.11
CA LEU A 41 -15.42 -2.70 20.50
C LEU A 41 -15.42 -4.16 20.03
N ASP A 42 -16.43 -4.93 20.42
CA ASP A 42 -16.63 -6.28 19.89
C ASP A 42 -16.84 -6.23 18.37
N MET A 43 -16.33 -7.22 17.63
CA MET A 43 -16.33 -7.21 16.15
C MET A 43 -17.73 -7.12 15.55
N ASP A 44 -18.75 -7.65 16.22
CA ASP A 44 -20.16 -7.58 15.81
C ASP A 44 -20.79 -6.18 15.98
N GLN A 45 -20.10 -5.27 16.64
CA GLN A 45 -20.54 -3.87 16.78
C GLN A 45 -20.12 -2.98 15.59
N TYR A 46 -19.36 -3.52 14.65
CA TYR A 46 -18.96 -2.80 13.43
C TYR A 46 -19.67 -3.35 12.21
N VAL A 47 -20.18 -2.47 11.36
CA VAL A 47 -20.78 -2.83 10.07
C VAL A 47 -20.03 -2.13 8.95
N ALA A 48 -19.54 -2.91 7.98
CA ALA A 48 -18.97 -2.37 6.75
C ALA A 48 -20.11 -2.08 5.77
N LEU A 49 -20.23 -0.85 5.31
CA LEU A 49 -21.11 -0.50 4.19
C LEU A 49 -20.53 -1.05 2.87
N PRO A 50 -21.30 -1.09 1.77
CA PRO A 50 -20.79 -1.56 0.50
C PRO A 50 -19.49 -0.91 0.09
N GLU A 51 -18.59 -1.67 -0.54
CA GLU A 51 -17.34 -1.13 -1.06
C GLU A 51 -17.62 -0.05 -2.12
N PHE A 52 -16.91 1.06 -2.05
CA PHE A 52 -17.07 2.17 -3.00
C PHE A 52 -15.81 2.47 -3.81
N GLY A 53 -14.72 1.73 -3.59
CA GLY A 53 -13.49 1.89 -4.35
C GLY A 53 -12.46 0.84 -4.03
N LYS A 54 -11.48 0.73 -4.94
CA LYS A 54 -10.32 -0.16 -4.81
C LYS A 54 -9.05 0.66 -4.96
N SER A 55 -8.12 0.50 -4.03
CA SER A 55 -6.76 0.99 -4.16
C SER A 55 -5.84 -0.17 -4.54
N PRO A 56 -4.92 0.01 -5.50
CA PRO A 56 -3.96 -1.05 -5.82
C PRO A 56 -3.12 -1.36 -4.58
N SER A 57 -2.70 -2.62 -4.46
CA SER A 57 -1.68 -3.00 -3.49
C SER A 57 -0.34 -2.36 -3.85
N HIS A 58 0.67 -2.51 -2.98
CA HIS A 58 1.94 -1.81 -3.16
C HIS A 58 2.69 -2.33 -4.40
N PRO A 59 2.86 -1.52 -5.46
CA PRO A 59 3.68 -1.90 -6.60
C PRO A 59 5.16 -1.70 -6.32
N VAL A 60 5.97 -2.54 -6.95
CA VAL A 60 7.42 -2.34 -7.08
C VAL A 60 7.65 -1.49 -8.32
N MET A 61 8.08 -0.26 -8.11
CA MET A 61 8.25 0.73 -9.17
C MET A 61 9.70 0.83 -9.61
N TYR A 62 9.90 1.18 -10.88
CA TYR A 62 11.21 1.44 -11.48
C TYR A 62 11.11 2.49 -12.58
N ASN A 63 12.24 3.03 -13.01
CA ASN A 63 12.31 3.94 -14.15
C ASN A 63 12.71 3.17 -15.42
N PRO A 64 11.79 2.98 -16.40
CA PRO A 64 12.07 2.24 -17.62
C PRO A 64 13.04 2.94 -18.58
N GLU A 65 13.29 4.25 -18.40
CA GLU A 65 14.29 4.98 -19.19
C GLU A 65 15.73 4.73 -18.69
N ILE A 66 15.88 4.31 -17.41
CA ILE A 66 17.19 4.11 -16.77
C ILE A 66 17.48 2.61 -16.60
N MET A 67 16.53 1.85 -16.10
CA MET A 67 16.68 0.42 -15.83
C MET A 67 16.36 -0.40 -17.08
N SER A 68 17.32 -1.21 -17.54
CA SER A 68 17.09 -2.07 -18.70
C SER A 68 16.01 -3.13 -18.44
N GLU A 69 15.31 -3.54 -19.49
CA GLU A 69 14.29 -4.59 -19.43
C GLU A 69 14.86 -5.91 -18.86
N SER A 70 16.09 -6.28 -19.22
CA SER A 70 16.72 -7.49 -18.67
C SER A 70 16.95 -7.39 -17.16
N LYS A 71 17.36 -6.21 -16.65
CA LYS A 71 17.58 -5.98 -15.22
C LYS A 71 16.25 -5.97 -14.47
N SER A 72 15.23 -5.29 -14.98
CA SER A 72 13.90 -5.25 -14.37
C SER A 72 13.23 -6.63 -14.31
N ASN A 73 13.35 -7.41 -15.39
CA ASN A 73 12.85 -8.78 -15.42
C ASN A 73 13.55 -9.67 -14.39
N ALA A 74 14.87 -9.57 -14.25
CA ALA A 74 15.63 -10.36 -13.27
C ALA A 74 15.20 -10.04 -11.83
N VAL A 75 15.05 -8.76 -11.50
CA VAL A 75 14.56 -8.32 -10.17
C VAL A 75 13.13 -8.81 -9.92
N ARG A 76 12.24 -8.61 -10.88
CA ARG A 76 10.84 -9.09 -10.79
C ARG A 76 10.79 -10.59 -10.53
N ASP A 77 11.53 -11.38 -11.31
CA ASP A 77 11.51 -12.84 -11.20
C ASP A 77 12.12 -13.29 -9.86
N ALA A 78 13.13 -12.58 -9.34
CA ALA A 78 13.69 -12.84 -8.01
C ALA A 78 12.67 -12.56 -6.89
N LEU A 79 11.91 -11.45 -6.97
CA LEU A 79 10.86 -11.10 -6.01
C LEU A 79 9.71 -12.13 -6.04
N ILE A 80 9.24 -12.51 -7.23
CA ILE A 80 8.18 -13.50 -7.37
C ILE A 80 8.63 -14.87 -6.82
N GLY A 81 9.86 -15.29 -7.13
CA GLY A 81 10.41 -16.54 -6.67
C GLY A 81 10.63 -16.64 -5.16
N MET A 82 10.50 -15.55 -4.41
CA MET A 82 10.56 -15.59 -2.94
C MET A 82 9.43 -16.41 -2.32
N ALA A 83 8.27 -16.48 -2.96
CA ALA A 83 7.13 -17.26 -2.47
C ALA A 83 7.36 -18.79 -2.53
N ASP A 84 8.36 -19.26 -3.27
CA ASP A 84 8.71 -20.68 -3.40
C ASP A 84 9.69 -21.16 -2.29
N ASP A 85 10.10 -20.26 -1.39
CA ASP A 85 11.08 -20.52 -0.33
C ASP A 85 10.54 -20.01 1.02
N ASP A 86 10.34 -20.90 2.00
CA ASP A 86 9.77 -20.56 3.30
C ASP A 86 10.57 -19.48 4.05
N ALA A 87 11.90 -19.51 3.94
CA ALA A 87 12.75 -18.52 4.59
C ALA A 87 12.62 -17.14 3.92
N ALA A 88 12.50 -17.12 2.59
CA ALA A 88 12.28 -15.89 1.83
C ALA A 88 10.86 -15.34 2.05
N THR A 89 9.85 -16.19 2.14
CA THR A 89 8.48 -15.80 2.51
C THR A 89 8.43 -15.17 3.90
N ALA A 90 9.20 -15.70 4.86
CA ALA A 90 9.31 -15.09 6.19
C ALA A 90 9.92 -13.67 6.13
N ILE A 91 10.91 -13.46 5.25
CA ILE A 91 11.47 -12.11 5.01
C ILE A 91 10.40 -11.17 4.43
N LEU A 92 9.64 -11.62 3.42
CA LEU A 92 8.56 -10.82 2.83
C LEU A 92 7.50 -10.43 3.85
N ASN A 93 7.09 -11.37 4.70
CA ASN A 93 6.13 -11.10 5.76
C ASN A 93 6.69 -10.11 6.79
N GLY A 94 7.94 -10.26 7.18
CA GLY A 94 8.57 -9.37 8.17
C GLY A 94 8.80 -7.96 7.65
N VAL A 95 9.31 -7.82 6.42
CA VAL A 95 9.71 -6.53 5.83
C VAL A 95 8.53 -5.78 5.21
N LEU A 96 7.67 -6.48 4.46
CA LEU A 96 6.66 -5.88 3.59
C LEU A 96 5.23 -6.28 3.94
N ASN A 97 5.05 -7.13 4.95
CA ASN A 97 3.75 -7.67 5.35
C ASN A 97 2.96 -8.25 4.16
N THR A 98 3.64 -9.05 3.34
CA THR A 98 3.05 -9.71 2.18
C THR A 98 3.50 -11.18 2.08
N PRO A 99 2.64 -12.11 1.66
CA PRO A 99 3.03 -13.49 1.39
C PRO A 99 3.81 -13.65 0.07
N GLY A 100 3.85 -12.64 -0.81
CA GLY A 100 4.52 -12.75 -2.09
C GLY A 100 4.21 -11.61 -3.05
N PHE A 101 4.78 -11.75 -4.25
CA PHE A 101 4.60 -10.82 -5.36
C PHE A 101 4.01 -11.51 -6.59
N VAL A 102 3.35 -10.73 -7.43
CA VAL A 102 2.88 -11.14 -8.74
C VAL A 102 3.34 -10.14 -9.80
N SER A 103 3.65 -10.64 -11.00
CA SER A 103 3.97 -9.77 -12.13
C SER A 103 2.76 -8.95 -12.54
N VAL A 104 2.96 -7.66 -12.70
CA VAL A 104 1.92 -6.73 -13.18
C VAL A 104 2.46 -5.80 -14.26
N THR A 105 1.55 -5.25 -15.05
CA THR A 105 1.83 -4.07 -15.85
C THR A 105 1.26 -2.84 -15.15
N THR A 106 1.86 -1.69 -15.35
CA THR A 106 1.41 -0.43 -14.73
C THR A 106 -0.05 -0.15 -15.04
N GLU A 107 -0.47 -0.26 -16.30
CA GLU A 107 -1.86 -0.06 -16.69
C GLU A 107 -2.79 -1.13 -16.11
N GLY A 108 -2.38 -2.40 -16.14
CA GLY A 108 -3.20 -3.50 -15.61
C GLY A 108 -3.42 -3.41 -14.10
N HIS A 109 -2.42 -2.93 -13.35
CA HIS A 109 -2.50 -2.83 -11.89
C HIS A 109 -3.13 -1.52 -11.41
N MET A 110 -2.78 -0.38 -12.03
CA MET A 110 -3.19 0.93 -11.56
C MET A 110 -4.23 1.62 -12.45
N GLY A 111 -4.59 1.05 -13.61
CA GLY A 111 -5.46 1.71 -14.59
C GLY A 111 -6.85 2.01 -14.05
N SER A 112 -7.48 1.07 -13.36
CA SER A 112 -8.80 1.27 -12.75
C SER A 112 -8.78 2.31 -11.63
N TYR A 113 -7.74 2.29 -10.80
CA TYR A 113 -7.53 3.31 -9.76
C TYR A 113 -7.32 4.68 -10.39
N SER A 114 -6.46 4.77 -11.40
CA SER A 114 -6.27 6.00 -12.17
C SER A 114 -7.58 6.54 -12.75
N ALA A 115 -8.41 5.68 -13.35
CA ALA A 115 -9.70 6.08 -13.89
C ALA A 115 -10.64 6.65 -12.82
N SER A 116 -10.58 6.11 -11.60
CA SER A 116 -11.40 6.57 -10.47
C SER A 116 -10.98 7.93 -9.95
N ILE A 117 -9.66 8.23 -9.89
CA ILE A 117 -9.16 9.42 -9.20
C ILE A 117 -8.76 10.58 -10.12
N GLN A 118 -8.35 10.31 -11.37
CA GLN A 118 -7.77 11.31 -12.27
C GLN A 118 -8.69 12.51 -12.56
N ASN A 119 -10.01 12.33 -12.44
CA ASN A 119 -11.00 13.38 -12.67
C ASN A 119 -11.45 14.10 -11.39
N ILE A 120 -10.90 13.76 -10.23
CA ILE A 120 -11.19 14.45 -8.97
C ILE A 120 -10.50 15.82 -9.03
N PRO A 121 -11.25 16.93 -8.91
CA PRO A 121 -10.65 18.26 -8.95
C PRO A 121 -9.57 18.42 -7.86
N GLY A 122 -8.38 18.84 -8.27
CA GLY A 122 -7.27 19.08 -7.35
C GLY A 122 -6.48 17.85 -6.91
N ILE A 123 -6.79 16.64 -7.41
CA ILE A 123 -6.10 15.41 -6.99
C ILE A 123 -4.59 15.46 -7.26
N SER A 124 -4.18 15.93 -8.44
CA SER A 124 -2.75 16.08 -8.74
C SER A 124 -2.05 17.06 -7.82
N ALA A 125 -2.69 18.19 -7.51
CA ALA A 125 -2.15 19.17 -6.57
C ALA A 125 -2.04 18.58 -5.15
N TYR A 126 -3.04 17.84 -4.71
CA TYR A 126 -3.02 17.15 -3.41
C TYR A 126 -1.84 16.17 -3.30
N TYR A 127 -1.64 15.33 -4.32
CA TYR A 127 -0.54 14.36 -4.29
C TYR A 127 0.83 15.02 -4.46
N ASN A 128 0.95 16.05 -5.29
CA ASN A 128 2.20 16.80 -5.41
C ASN A 128 2.60 17.52 -4.10
N ASP A 129 1.62 18.01 -3.34
CA ASP A 129 1.87 18.60 -2.03
C ASP A 129 2.23 17.53 -0.99
N LYS A 130 1.50 16.40 -0.99
CA LYS A 130 1.76 15.27 -0.08
C LYS A 130 3.14 14.65 -0.29
N TYR A 131 3.56 14.51 -1.56
CA TYR A 131 4.82 13.87 -1.95
C TYR A 131 5.82 14.91 -2.46
N THR A 132 6.09 15.96 -1.69
CA THR A 132 7.01 17.07 -2.08
C THR A 132 8.31 16.55 -2.70
N ILE A 133 8.58 16.91 -3.96
CA ILE A 133 9.69 16.36 -4.76
C ILE A 133 10.73 17.46 -5.04
N ASN A 134 11.95 17.29 -4.55
CA ASN A 134 13.08 18.22 -4.73
C ASN A 134 14.25 17.53 -5.43
N SER A 135 14.91 18.16 -6.38
CA SER A 135 15.80 17.48 -7.35
C SER A 135 17.31 17.66 -7.16
N SER A 136 18.10 16.55 -7.24
CA SER A 136 19.45 16.48 -7.83
C SER A 136 20.05 15.05 -7.82
N VAL A 137 20.87 14.68 -8.81
CA VAL A 137 21.12 13.31 -9.32
C VAL A 137 22.56 12.86 -9.38
N SER A 138 22.83 11.51 -9.29
CA SER A 138 23.93 10.83 -10.01
C SER A 138 23.68 9.30 -10.11
N VAL A 139 24.12 8.66 -11.21
CA VAL A 139 23.85 7.25 -11.58
C VAL A 139 25.12 6.40 -11.49
N THR A 140 25.02 5.16 -10.94
CA THR A 140 26.07 4.13 -11.02
C THR A 140 25.48 2.76 -11.39
N MET A 141 26.21 1.97 -12.23
CA MET A 141 25.64 0.84 -12.99
C MET A 141 25.96 -0.57 -12.47
N ASP A 142 26.78 -0.75 -11.42
CA ASP A 142 27.32 -2.06 -11.02
C ASP A 142 26.58 -2.73 -9.87
N LYS A 143 25.52 -2.11 -9.34
CA LYS A 143 24.70 -2.61 -8.24
C LYS A 143 23.22 -2.32 -8.49
N ILE A 144 22.36 -2.90 -7.66
CA ILE A 144 20.93 -2.54 -7.58
C ILE A 144 20.75 -1.71 -6.31
N VAL A 145 20.14 -0.54 -6.45
CA VAL A 145 19.76 0.31 -5.31
C VAL A 145 18.27 0.21 -5.09
N LEU A 146 17.88 -0.25 -3.91
CA LEU A 146 16.50 -0.41 -3.47
C LEU A 146 16.13 0.76 -2.57
N ALA A 147 15.24 1.63 -3.03
CA ALA A 147 14.70 2.70 -2.20
C ALA A 147 13.59 2.17 -1.29
N TYR A 148 13.72 2.46 -0.01
CA TYR A 148 12.80 1.99 1.03
C TYR A 148 12.49 3.11 2.02
N GLU A 149 11.18 3.38 2.25
CA GLU A 149 10.74 4.31 3.28
C GLU A 149 10.78 3.66 4.65
N VAL A 150 11.55 4.25 5.56
CA VAL A 150 11.58 3.86 6.97
C VAL A 150 10.30 4.38 7.65
N LYS A 151 9.37 3.48 7.97
CA LYS A 151 8.15 3.83 8.70
C LYS A 151 8.42 3.74 10.20
N SER A 152 8.06 4.78 10.95
CA SER A 152 8.29 4.92 12.40
C SER A 152 7.56 3.89 13.26
N ASP A 153 6.65 3.11 12.68
CA ASP A 153 5.75 2.21 13.39
C ASP A 153 6.28 0.76 13.55
N TYR A 154 7.55 0.52 13.19
CA TYR A 154 8.15 -0.80 13.27
C TYR A 154 9.32 -0.80 14.26
N ASP A 155 9.19 -1.52 15.36
CA ASP A 155 10.18 -1.56 16.46
C ASP A 155 11.56 -2.18 16.08
N ASN A 156 11.73 -2.80 14.89
CA ASN A 156 12.96 -3.48 14.45
C ASN A 156 13.24 -3.32 12.95
N ILE A 157 13.01 -2.19 12.38
CA ILE A 157 13.09 -1.94 10.92
C ILE A 157 14.50 -2.05 10.35
N ASP A 158 15.51 -1.63 11.11
CA ASP A 158 16.88 -1.53 10.59
C ASP A 158 17.50 -2.87 10.18
N GLU A 159 16.99 -3.98 10.70
CA GLU A 159 17.47 -5.32 10.35
C GLU A 159 16.69 -5.96 9.19
N ASN A 160 15.40 -5.73 9.11
CA ASN A 160 14.52 -6.40 8.16
C ASN A 160 14.73 -6.00 6.68
N PRO A 161 14.84 -4.71 6.30
CA PRO A 161 15.13 -4.33 4.93
C PRO A 161 16.45 -4.88 4.41
N GLN A 162 17.45 -5.02 5.27
CA GLN A 162 18.73 -5.62 4.90
C GLN A 162 18.59 -7.10 4.52
N LEU A 163 17.73 -7.86 5.21
CA LEU A 163 17.45 -9.25 4.86
C LEU A 163 16.89 -9.39 3.44
N LEU A 164 16.03 -8.46 3.01
CA LEU A 164 15.51 -8.43 1.65
C LEU A 164 16.62 -8.09 0.64
N ALA A 165 17.45 -7.10 0.93
CA ALA A 165 18.58 -6.72 0.09
C ALA A 165 19.59 -7.88 -0.05
N ASP A 166 19.92 -8.56 1.04
CA ASP A 166 20.83 -9.71 1.07
C ASP A 166 20.29 -10.88 0.26
N TYR A 167 18.98 -11.17 0.41
CA TYR A 167 18.33 -12.21 -0.38
C TYR A 167 18.40 -11.91 -1.88
N LEU A 168 17.98 -10.70 -2.29
CA LEU A 168 18.03 -10.28 -3.68
C LEU A 168 19.47 -10.30 -4.23
N SER A 169 20.44 -9.83 -3.44
CA SER A 169 21.87 -9.87 -3.80
C SER A 169 22.33 -11.31 -4.08
N SER A 170 21.96 -12.24 -3.22
CA SER A 170 22.28 -13.68 -3.38
C SER A 170 21.65 -14.29 -4.63
N LYS A 171 20.40 -13.92 -4.94
CA LYS A 171 19.67 -14.47 -6.11
C LYS A 171 20.12 -13.86 -7.43
N LEU A 172 20.44 -12.58 -7.43
CA LEU A 172 20.80 -11.84 -8.63
C LEU A 172 22.31 -11.91 -8.94
N GLY A 173 23.14 -12.28 -7.96
CA GLY A 173 24.60 -12.32 -8.10
C GLY A 173 25.23 -10.93 -8.26
N VAL A 174 24.53 -9.88 -7.83
CA VAL A 174 25.01 -8.48 -7.80
C VAL A 174 24.76 -7.88 -6.43
N GLU A 175 25.50 -6.86 -6.05
CA GLU A 175 25.24 -6.13 -4.81
C GLU A 175 23.87 -5.44 -4.86
N VAL A 176 23.08 -5.59 -3.79
CA VAL A 176 21.83 -4.83 -3.58
C VAL A 176 22.02 -3.95 -2.36
N GLU A 177 22.00 -2.64 -2.57
CA GLU A 177 22.18 -1.61 -1.56
C GLU A 177 20.82 -1.01 -1.18
N LEU A 178 20.59 -0.80 0.11
CA LEU A 178 19.43 -0.06 0.59
C LEU A 178 19.69 1.45 0.51
N TYR A 179 18.70 2.15 0.00
CA TYR A 179 18.62 3.61 0.04
C TYR A 179 17.43 4.01 0.90
N ASN A 180 17.71 4.26 2.18
CA ASN A 180 16.68 4.65 3.15
C ASN A 180 16.21 6.07 2.88
N VAL A 181 14.93 6.28 2.79
CA VAL A 181 14.30 7.58 2.56
C VAL A 181 13.23 7.86 3.62
N GLU A 182 12.91 9.14 3.82
CA GLU A 182 11.95 9.59 4.84
C GLU A 182 10.51 9.71 4.30
N SER A 183 10.30 9.50 2.98
CA SER A 183 8.99 9.61 2.36
C SER A 183 8.92 8.89 1.03
N GLU A 184 7.72 8.51 0.60
CA GLU A 184 7.48 7.94 -0.73
C GLU A 184 7.78 8.94 -1.87
N GLY A 185 7.65 10.24 -1.61
CA GLY A 185 8.10 11.29 -2.54
C GLY A 185 9.59 11.19 -2.83
N ALA A 186 10.40 10.90 -1.81
CA ALA A 186 11.83 10.69 -1.99
C ALA A 186 12.15 9.39 -2.75
N ILE A 187 11.30 8.36 -2.67
CA ILE A 187 11.41 7.17 -3.55
C ILE A 187 11.18 7.55 -5.01
N ILE A 188 10.13 8.34 -5.29
CA ILE A 188 9.84 8.81 -6.66
C ILE A 188 11.04 9.58 -7.22
N GLU A 189 11.63 10.47 -6.43
CA GLU A 189 12.84 11.20 -6.83
C GLU A 189 14.03 10.31 -7.08
N ALA A 190 14.27 9.37 -6.15
CA ALA A 190 15.39 8.44 -6.28
C ALA A 190 15.30 7.63 -7.60
N LEU A 191 14.11 7.11 -7.93
CA LEU A 191 13.85 6.39 -9.18
C LEU A 191 13.95 7.28 -10.41
N ARG A 192 13.32 8.47 -10.34
CA ARG A 192 13.32 9.42 -11.46
C ARG A 192 14.71 9.84 -11.87
N PHE A 193 15.58 10.05 -10.90
CA PHE A 193 16.93 10.55 -11.13
C PHE A 193 18.03 9.46 -11.11
N GLY A 194 17.64 8.18 -10.99
CA GLY A 194 18.57 7.05 -11.03
C GLY A 194 19.43 6.91 -9.77
N ASN A 195 19.01 7.49 -8.65
CA ASN A 195 19.60 7.25 -7.34
C ASN A 195 19.17 5.90 -6.76
N ALA A 196 18.05 5.36 -7.24
CA ALA A 196 17.60 4.01 -6.97
C ALA A 196 17.14 3.33 -8.27
N ASP A 197 17.22 2.01 -8.30
CA ASP A 197 16.76 1.18 -9.41
C ASP A 197 15.31 0.72 -9.20
N ILE A 198 14.95 0.38 -7.98
CA ILE A 198 13.61 -0.08 -7.59
C ILE A 198 13.15 0.60 -6.31
N GLY A 199 11.83 0.71 -6.13
CA GLY A 199 11.23 1.26 -4.93
C GLY A 199 9.87 0.64 -4.66
N PHE A 200 9.58 0.44 -3.37
CA PHE A 200 8.28 -0.01 -2.88
C PHE A 200 7.49 1.21 -2.41
N MET A 201 6.26 1.36 -2.88
CA MET A 201 5.45 2.52 -2.50
C MET A 201 3.95 2.18 -2.54
N ASP A 202 3.14 3.02 -1.92
CA ASP A 202 1.69 2.85 -1.96
C ASP A 202 1.10 3.21 -3.33
N GLY A 203 -0.17 2.86 -3.54
CA GLY A 203 -0.85 3.10 -4.81
C GLY A 203 -0.96 4.58 -5.18
N GLY A 204 -1.00 5.48 -4.20
CA GLY A 204 -1.07 6.93 -4.44
C GLY A 204 0.24 7.50 -4.94
N ALA A 205 1.35 7.17 -4.29
CA ALA A 205 2.70 7.56 -4.72
C ALA A 205 3.05 6.93 -6.08
N ALA A 206 2.73 5.63 -6.25
CA ALA A 206 2.94 4.94 -7.51
C ALA A 206 2.17 5.58 -8.67
N TRP A 207 0.94 6.03 -8.42
CA TRP A 207 0.14 6.74 -9.42
C TRP A 207 0.80 8.06 -9.85
N VAL A 208 1.32 8.85 -8.90
CA VAL A 208 2.09 10.07 -9.22
C VAL A 208 3.34 9.73 -9.99
N GLY A 209 4.12 8.74 -9.52
CA GLY A 209 5.33 8.28 -10.21
C GLY A 209 5.06 7.90 -11.68
N TRP A 210 3.96 7.18 -11.93
CA TRP A 210 3.55 6.80 -13.26
C TRP A 210 3.07 7.98 -14.10
N LYS A 211 2.07 8.74 -13.61
CA LYS A 211 1.40 9.78 -14.41
C LYS A 211 2.25 11.00 -14.68
N GLU A 212 3.04 11.43 -13.69
CA GLU A 212 3.82 12.66 -13.79
C GLU A 212 5.27 12.40 -14.26
N TYR A 213 5.81 11.21 -14.01
CA TYR A 213 7.24 10.95 -14.20
C TYR A 213 7.56 9.69 -15.03
N GLY A 214 6.56 8.99 -15.54
CA GLY A 214 6.76 7.86 -16.43
C GLY A 214 7.33 6.62 -15.77
N LEU A 215 7.30 6.51 -14.44
CA LEU A 215 7.72 5.30 -13.74
C LEU A 215 6.80 4.13 -14.09
N ALA A 216 7.30 2.92 -14.02
CA ALA A 216 6.56 1.71 -14.34
C ALA A 216 6.56 0.71 -13.17
N SER A 217 5.50 -0.09 -13.05
CA SER A 217 5.42 -1.20 -12.11
C SER A 217 5.92 -2.49 -12.77
N MET A 218 6.72 -3.28 -12.04
CA MET A 218 7.15 -4.61 -12.49
C MET A 218 6.48 -5.74 -11.73
N ALA A 219 6.11 -5.52 -10.48
CA ALA A 219 5.44 -6.46 -9.61
C ALA A 219 4.53 -5.72 -8.62
N ALA A 220 3.59 -6.43 -8.00
CA ALA A 220 2.77 -5.92 -6.91
C ALA A 220 2.68 -6.97 -5.79
N ASP A 221 2.58 -6.50 -4.55
CA ASP A 221 2.42 -7.35 -3.39
C ASP A 221 1.05 -8.02 -3.36
N LEU A 222 1.02 -9.22 -2.85
CA LEU A 222 -0.21 -9.98 -2.59
C LEU A 222 -0.71 -9.67 -1.17
N LYS A 223 -2.02 -9.65 -1.03
CA LYS A 223 -2.67 -9.71 0.28
C LYS A 223 -2.80 -11.18 0.70
N SER A 224 -3.08 -11.42 1.97
CA SER A 224 -3.22 -12.78 2.53
C SER A 224 -4.26 -13.64 1.79
N ASP A 225 -5.24 -13.03 1.15
CA ASP A 225 -6.25 -13.66 0.31
C ASP A 225 -5.91 -13.65 -1.19
N SER A 226 -4.64 -13.40 -1.53
CA SER A 226 -4.10 -13.35 -2.90
C SER A 226 -4.61 -12.20 -3.76
N ARG A 227 -5.30 -11.21 -3.20
CA ARG A 227 -5.67 -9.98 -3.92
C ARG A 227 -4.46 -9.07 -4.13
N THR A 228 -4.53 -8.24 -5.17
CA THR A 228 -3.56 -7.18 -5.48
C THR A 228 -4.16 -5.78 -5.26
N TYR A 229 -5.15 -5.67 -4.41
CA TYR A 229 -5.83 -4.40 -4.11
C TYR A 229 -6.41 -4.41 -2.70
N TYR A 230 -6.70 -3.23 -2.18
CA TYR A 230 -7.50 -3.00 -0.98
C TYR A 230 -8.89 -2.50 -1.36
N ASN A 231 -9.92 -2.90 -0.62
CA ASN A 231 -11.22 -2.27 -0.71
C ASN A 231 -11.30 -1.06 0.25
N ALA A 232 -12.00 -0.03 -0.18
CA ALA A 232 -12.37 1.10 0.67
C ALA A 232 -13.81 0.91 1.15
N HIS A 233 -14.00 0.96 2.47
CA HIS A 233 -15.30 0.86 3.12
C HIS A 233 -15.58 2.08 3.99
N ALA A 234 -16.86 2.41 4.10
CA ALA A 234 -17.37 3.19 5.19
C ALA A 234 -17.82 2.22 6.30
N TRP A 235 -17.32 2.42 7.50
CA TRP A 235 -17.63 1.64 8.67
C TRP A 235 -18.57 2.42 9.58
N VAL A 236 -19.59 1.76 10.11
CA VAL A 236 -20.56 2.34 11.03
C VAL A 236 -20.77 1.40 12.21
N LEU A 237 -21.32 1.90 13.31
CA LEU A 237 -21.70 1.05 14.43
C LEU A 237 -22.97 0.27 14.11
N ALA A 238 -23.08 -0.96 14.60
CA ALA A 238 -24.18 -1.87 14.30
C ALA A 238 -25.55 -1.38 14.81
N ASP A 239 -25.56 -0.53 15.84
CA ASP A 239 -26.77 0.07 16.40
C ASP A 239 -27.19 1.40 15.75
N SER A 240 -26.48 1.82 14.68
CA SER A 240 -26.77 3.06 13.96
C SER A 240 -27.93 2.90 12.95
N ASP A 241 -28.64 4.00 12.69
CA ASP A 241 -29.67 4.03 11.64
C ASP A 241 -29.09 3.72 10.25
N ILE A 242 -27.81 4.03 10.02
CA ILE A 242 -27.10 3.75 8.77
C ILE A 242 -26.89 2.24 8.61
N ALA A 243 -26.47 1.56 9.68
CA ALA A 243 -26.36 0.10 9.68
C ALA A 243 -27.71 -0.58 9.47
N ALA A 244 -28.76 -0.11 10.14
CA ALA A 244 -30.12 -0.61 9.97
C ALA A 244 -30.60 -0.49 8.51
N ALA A 245 -30.35 0.65 7.86
CA ALA A 245 -30.69 0.87 6.45
C ALA A 245 -29.87 -0.01 5.49
N HIS A 246 -28.63 -0.38 5.86
CA HIS A 246 -27.83 -1.30 5.06
C HIS A 246 -28.27 -2.76 5.21
N LEU A 247 -28.77 -3.14 6.40
CA LEU A 247 -29.10 -4.52 6.75
C LEU A 247 -30.59 -4.86 6.53
N ASP A 248 -31.42 -3.91 6.07
CA ASP A 248 -32.86 -4.12 5.87
C ASP A 248 -33.23 -4.92 4.61
N ASP A 249 -32.24 -5.30 3.78
CA ASP A 249 -32.39 -6.02 2.51
C ASP A 249 -33.33 -5.32 1.48
N ASP A 250 -33.68 -4.05 1.71
CA ASP A 250 -34.50 -3.27 0.77
C ASP A 250 -33.60 -2.58 -0.27
N PRO A 251 -33.65 -3.00 -1.54
CA PRO A 251 -32.83 -2.41 -2.58
C PRO A 251 -33.16 -0.94 -2.89
N SER A 252 -34.26 -0.41 -2.35
CA SER A 252 -34.61 1.01 -2.45
C SER A 252 -33.95 1.87 -1.37
N THR A 253 -33.40 1.25 -0.33
CA THR A 253 -32.71 1.94 0.76
C THR A 253 -31.23 2.08 0.41
N ASP A 254 -30.77 3.33 0.31
CA ASP A 254 -29.35 3.64 0.12
C ASP A 254 -28.76 4.11 1.45
N PRO A 255 -27.92 3.28 2.12
CA PRO A 255 -27.32 3.67 3.39
C PRO A 255 -26.40 4.91 3.25
N PHE A 256 -25.84 5.15 2.06
CA PHE A 256 -25.03 6.34 1.82
C PHE A 256 -25.84 7.64 1.75
N ALA A 257 -27.14 7.56 1.42
CA ALA A 257 -28.01 8.72 1.46
C ALA A 257 -28.16 9.31 2.88
N LEU A 258 -28.01 8.48 3.91
CA LEU A 258 -28.03 8.91 5.31
C LEU A 258 -26.74 9.61 5.77
N LEU A 259 -25.71 9.62 4.93
CA LEU A 259 -24.45 10.36 5.18
C LEU A 259 -24.57 11.83 4.78
N GLU A 260 -25.62 12.22 4.05
CA GLU A 260 -25.82 13.59 3.63
C GLU A 260 -26.03 14.49 4.87
N GLY A 261 -25.12 15.45 5.06
CA GLY A 261 -25.17 16.39 6.18
C GLY A 261 -24.53 15.92 7.49
N LYS A 262 -23.82 14.78 7.48
CA LYS A 262 -23.05 14.25 8.61
C LYS A 262 -21.60 14.78 8.62
#